data_7f4546e37656b8613577d5b3344942dc
#
_entry.id   7f4546e37656b8613577d5b3344942dc
#
_cell.length_a   1.000
_cell.length_b   1.000
_cell.length_c   1.000
_cell.angle_alpha   90.00
_cell.angle_beta   90.00
_cell.angle_gamma   90.00
#
_symmetry.space_group_name_H-M   'P 1'
#
loop_
_entity.id
_entity.type
_entity.pdbx_description
1 polymer ?
#
loop_
_entity_poly.entity_id
_entity_poly.type
_entity_poly.pdbx_seq_one_letter_code
_entity_poly.pdbx_strand_id
1 'polypeptide(L)'
;MDIVRDSENLGIIYPNSLILGDCLDIMPKIETESIDMILCDLPYARTQNRWDVIIPFEDLWFNYNRIIKPNGVIALFCDGMFMADLMVSNKKMWKYNIVWDKVLPSGFLNANRQPLRSHEEICIFYKKQPTYNPQKVKGQPNHSKGTSQKNTNNNYGKFEIVDNREELGDMKHPKSIWTFQKPHPSKMVHPTEKSLECIECLIKTYTNEGEIVLDNTMGSGTTCLGAKNLNRKFIGIEKDEKYFEIAVKKLEGVSIDE
;
A
#
# COMPACT_ATOMS: atom_id res chain seq x y z
N MET A 1 -8.31 12.79 16.04
CA MET A 1 -8.35 11.35 15.68
C MET A 1 -9.43 10.70 16.51
N ASP A 2 -10.37 10.05 15.85
CA ASP A 2 -11.47 9.36 16.49
C ASP A 2 -11.08 7.90 16.74
N ILE A 3 -11.30 7.41 17.95
CA ILE A 3 -10.99 6.03 18.35
C ILE A 3 -12.30 5.34 18.68
N VAL A 4 -12.71 4.38 17.87
CA VAL A 4 -13.97 3.65 17.99
C VAL A 4 -13.70 2.21 18.41
N ARG A 5 -14.08 1.86 19.63
CA ARG A 5 -13.94 0.50 20.20
C ARG A 5 -15.23 -0.31 20.14
N ASP A 6 -16.37 0.32 19.94
CA ASP A 6 -17.66 -0.32 19.76
C ASP A 6 -18.18 -0.01 18.35
N SER A 7 -18.03 -0.99 17.46
CA SER A 7 -18.46 -0.85 16.06
C SER A 7 -19.92 -1.25 15.83
N GLU A 8 -20.62 -1.82 16.80
CA GLU A 8 -22.02 -2.26 16.63
C GLU A 8 -22.95 -1.06 16.39
N ASN A 9 -22.72 0.02 17.14
CA ASN A 9 -23.50 1.26 17.06
C ASN A 9 -22.84 2.34 16.15
N LEU A 10 -21.86 1.95 15.33
CA LEU A 10 -21.13 2.88 14.48
C LEU A 10 -22.04 3.47 13.40
N GLY A 11 -22.15 4.79 13.40
CA GLY A 11 -22.82 5.59 12.37
C GLY A 11 -21.91 5.85 11.16
N ILE A 12 -21.96 7.09 10.65
CA ILE A 12 -21.07 7.54 9.55
C ILE A 12 -19.62 7.58 10.04
N ILE A 13 -18.73 7.02 9.25
CA ILE A 13 -17.29 7.02 9.53
C ILE A 13 -16.67 8.30 8.99
N TYR A 14 -16.02 9.05 9.86
CA TYR A 14 -15.27 10.26 9.47
C TYR A 14 -13.79 9.94 9.27
N PRO A 15 -13.09 10.69 8.40
CA PRO A 15 -11.64 10.57 8.24
C PRO A 15 -10.88 10.85 9.55
N ASN A 16 -9.69 10.27 9.69
CA ASN A 16 -8.84 10.23 10.88
C ASN A 16 -9.45 9.40 12.02
N SER A 17 -9.99 8.24 11.67
CA SER A 17 -10.56 7.29 12.62
C SER A 17 -9.79 5.97 12.65
N LEU A 18 -9.65 5.40 13.85
CA LEU A 18 -9.26 4.01 14.08
C LEU A 18 -10.47 3.25 14.65
N ILE A 19 -10.78 2.10 14.06
CA ILE A 19 -12.01 1.36 14.36
C ILE A 19 -11.67 -0.09 14.67
N LEU A 20 -12.07 -0.54 15.87
CA LEU A 20 -11.95 -1.94 16.28
C LEU A 20 -13.15 -2.73 15.74
N GLY A 21 -12.89 -3.74 14.91
CA GLY A 21 -13.91 -4.64 14.39
C GLY A 21 -13.54 -5.31 13.07
N ASP A 22 -14.43 -6.16 12.56
CA ASP A 22 -14.23 -6.83 11.29
C ASP A 22 -14.44 -5.84 10.12
N CYS A 23 -13.51 -5.83 9.18
CA CYS A 23 -13.57 -4.90 8.05
C CYS A 23 -14.78 -5.12 7.15
N LEU A 24 -15.30 -6.34 7.04
CA LEU A 24 -16.50 -6.63 6.25
C LEU A 24 -17.77 -6.05 6.88
N ASP A 25 -17.81 -5.87 8.19
CA ASP A 25 -18.92 -5.23 8.91
C ASP A 25 -18.81 -3.69 8.91
N ILE A 26 -17.57 -3.17 8.83
CA ILE A 26 -17.28 -1.74 8.94
C ILE A 26 -17.27 -1.06 7.57
N MET A 27 -16.63 -1.65 6.56
CA MET A 27 -16.55 -1.04 5.22
C MET A 27 -17.92 -0.66 4.63
N PRO A 28 -19.03 -1.40 4.83
CA PRO A 28 -20.34 -0.98 4.37
C PRO A 28 -20.81 0.41 4.90
N LYS A 29 -20.27 0.86 6.04
CA LYS A 29 -20.58 2.14 6.68
C LYS A 29 -19.73 3.32 6.16
N ILE A 30 -18.69 3.04 5.34
CA ILE A 30 -17.87 4.06 4.67
C ILE A 30 -18.70 4.63 3.49
N GLU A 31 -18.64 5.94 3.32
CA GLU A 31 -19.35 6.64 2.25
C GLU A 31 -18.85 6.18 0.86
N THR A 32 -19.79 6.07 -0.09
CA THR A 32 -19.50 5.70 -1.48
C THR A 32 -18.56 6.74 -2.14
N GLU A 33 -17.55 6.25 -2.90
CA GLU A 33 -16.60 7.10 -3.63
C GLU A 33 -15.93 8.17 -2.75
N SER A 34 -15.63 7.83 -1.50
CA SER A 34 -14.98 8.75 -0.54
C SER A 34 -13.48 8.53 -0.39
N ILE A 35 -12.96 7.33 -0.71
CA ILE A 35 -11.57 6.93 -0.48
C ILE A 35 -10.72 7.22 -1.71
N ASP A 36 -9.58 7.89 -1.51
CA ASP A 36 -8.61 8.21 -2.57
C ASP A 36 -7.62 7.06 -2.78
N MET A 37 -7.20 6.41 -1.69
CA MET A 37 -6.29 5.27 -1.73
C MET A 37 -6.70 4.20 -0.74
N ILE A 38 -6.69 2.93 -1.17
CA ILE A 38 -6.70 1.76 -0.28
C ILE A 38 -5.29 1.20 -0.29
N LEU A 39 -4.65 1.10 0.88
CA LEU A 39 -3.28 0.59 1.05
C LEU A 39 -3.26 -0.39 2.21
N CYS A 40 -3.21 -1.67 1.88
CA CYS A 40 -3.38 -2.75 2.87
C CYS A 40 -2.36 -3.88 2.70
N ASP A 41 -2.03 -4.50 3.82
CA ASP A 41 -1.40 -5.82 3.92
C ASP A 41 -2.48 -6.82 4.35
N LEU A 42 -3.15 -7.42 3.39
CA LEU A 42 -4.23 -8.39 3.66
C LEU A 42 -3.68 -9.66 4.31
N PRO A 43 -4.47 -10.43 5.07
CA PRO A 43 -4.07 -11.75 5.55
C PRO A 43 -3.97 -12.75 4.38
N TYR A 44 -2.86 -13.54 4.35
CA TYR A 44 -2.55 -14.47 3.24
C TYR A 44 -2.84 -15.95 3.57
N ALA A 45 -3.32 -16.27 4.78
CA ALA A 45 -3.47 -17.62 5.33
C ALA A 45 -2.16 -18.44 5.28
N ARG A 46 -1.03 -17.81 5.60
CA ARG A 46 0.32 -18.44 5.57
C ARG A 46 0.92 -18.68 6.92
N THR A 47 0.35 -18.09 7.96
CA THR A 47 0.82 -18.22 9.33
C THR A 47 -0.17 -19.05 10.15
N GLN A 48 0.25 -19.51 11.34
CA GLN A 48 -0.65 -20.20 12.27
C GLN A 48 -1.44 -19.21 13.17
N ASN A 49 -1.36 -17.93 12.88
CA ASN A 49 -2.11 -16.93 13.63
C ASN A 49 -3.61 -17.01 13.31
N ARG A 50 -4.46 -16.91 14.32
CA ARG A 50 -5.92 -17.00 14.16
C ARG A 50 -6.52 -15.90 13.29
N TRP A 51 -5.86 -14.74 13.19
CA TRP A 51 -6.29 -13.63 12.36
C TRP A 51 -5.88 -13.78 10.88
N ASP A 52 -4.94 -14.69 10.55
CA ASP A 52 -4.44 -14.85 9.18
C ASP A 52 -5.38 -15.76 8.38
N VAL A 53 -6.57 -15.27 8.10
CA VAL A 53 -7.60 -15.91 7.30
C VAL A 53 -7.90 -15.04 6.08
N ILE A 54 -7.87 -15.64 4.89
CA ILE A 54 -8.17 -14.92 3.64
C ILE A 54 -9.57 -14.28 3.72
N ILE A 55 -9.62 -12.98 3.47
CA ILE A 55 -10.89 -12.26 3.30
C ILE A 55 -11.47 -12.66 1.95
N PRO A 56 -12.76 -13.09 1.87
CA PRO A 56 -13.38 -13.47 0.62
C PRO A 56 -13.25 -12.35 -0.42
N PHE A 57 -12.64 -12.65 -1.57
CA PHE A 57 -12.38 -11.63 -2.60
C PHE A 57 -13.65 -11.00 -3.14
N GLU A 58 -14.76 -11.75 -3.24
CA GLU A 58 -16.04 -11.22 -3.71
C GLU A 58 -16.54 -10.07 -2.81
N ASP A 59 -16.57 -10.31 -1.49
CA ASP A 59 -17.00 -9.32 -0.49
C ASP A 59 -16.03 -8.14 -0.43
N LEU A 60 -14.71 -8.43 -0.51
CA LEU A 60 -13.67 -7.42 -0.54
C LEU A 60 -13.85 -6.47 -1.73
N TRP A 61 -13.95 -7.01 -2.95
CA TRP A 61 -14.11 -6.22 -4.17
C TRP A 61 -15.46 -5.53 -4.26
N PHE A 62 -16.53 -6.10 -3.70
CA PHE A 62 -17.82 -5.43 -3.59
C PHE A 62 -17.68 -4.12 -2.82
N ASN A 63 -17.07 -4.16 -1.63
CA ASN A 63 -16.84 -2.98 -0.80
C ASN A 63 -15.85 -2.01 -1.44
N TYR A 64 -14.69 -2.49 -1.89
CA TYR A 64 -13.66 -1.66 -2.50
C TYR A 64 -14.18 -0.90 -3.72
N ASN A 65 -14.93 -1.56 -4.60
CA ASN A 65 -15.51 -0.92 -5.77
C ASN A 65 -16.51 0.18 -5.44
N ARG A 66 -17.19 0.08 -4.31
CA ARG A 66 -18.16 1.08 -3.86
C ARG A 66 -17.47 2.30 -3.24
N ILE A 67 -16.49 2.06 -2.37
CA ILE A 67 -15.91 3.14 -1.55
C ILE A 67 -14.77 3.89 -2.24
N ILE A 68 -14.05 3.24 -3.19
CA ILE A 68 -12.95 3.88 -3.90
C ILE A 68 -13.46 4.89 -4.93
N LYS A 69 -12.87 6.08 -4.97
CA LYS A 69 -13.16 7.08 -5.99
C LYS A 69 -12.88 6.57 -7.41
N PRO A 70 -13.51 7.10 -8.45
CA PRO A 70 -13.29 6.66 -9.84
C PRO A 70 -11.83 6.73 -10.28
N ASN A 71 -11.07 7.70 -9.78
CA ASN A 71 -9.63 7.90 -9.98
C ASN A 71 -8.80 7.55 -8.75
N GLY A 72 -9.36 6.80 -7.82
CA GLY A 72 -8.63 6.27 -6.67
C GLY A 72 -7.80 5.04 -7.03
N VAL A 73 -6.85 4.69 -6.18
CA VAL A 73 -5.93 3.57 -6.34
C VAL A 73 -6.09 2.57 -5.20
N ILE A 74 -5.90 1.29 -5.52
CA ILE A 74 -5.83 0.21 -4.54
C ILE A 74 -4.45 -0.43 -4.67
N ALA A 75 -3.66 -0.39 -3.60
CA ALA A 75 -2.33 -0.96 -3.51
C ALA A 75 -2.32 -2.03 -2.41
N LEU A 76 -2.12 -3.29 -2.79
CA LEU A 76 -2.21 -4.42 -1.88
C LEU A 76 -0.88 -5.16 -1.85
N PHE A 77 -0.29 -5.30 -0.67
CA PHE A 77 0.87 -6.16 -0.48
C PHE A 77 0.48 -7.61 -0.72
N CYS A 78 1.38 -8.36 -1.33
CA CYS A 78 1.13 -9.74 -1.70
C CYS A 78 2.43 -10.52 -1.90
N ASP A 79 2.31 -11.85 -1.93
CA ASP A 79 3.44 -12.75 -2.16
C ASP A 79 2.94 -14.12 -2.66
N GLY A 80 3.72 -14.75 -3.55
CA GLY A 80 3.51 -16.11 -4.06
C GLY A 80 2.14 -16.36 -4.66
N MET A 81 1.46 -17.47 -4.27
CA MET A 81 0.15 -17.82 -4.82
C MET A 81 -0.94 -16.81 -4.50
N PHE A 82 -0.91 -16.21 -3.29
CA PHE A 82 -1.87 -15.16 -2.93
C PHE A 82 -1.83 -13.99 -3.92
N MET A 83 -0.64 -13.62 -4.42
CA MET A 83 -0.50 -12.60 -5.47
C MET A 83 -1.22 -13.01 -6.75
N ALA A 84 -1.05 -14.26 -7.19
CA ALA A 84 -1.72 -14.76 -8.40
C ALA A 84 -3.24 -14.76 -8.25
N ASP A 85 -3.75 -15.25 -7.11
CA ASP A 85 -5.17 -15.27 -6.79
C ASP A 85 -5.75 -13.85 -6.74
N LEU A 86 -5.03 -12.93 -6.12
CA LEU A 86 -5.41 -11.51 -6.02
C LEU A 86 -5.50 -10.85 -7.42
N MET A 87 -4.51 -11.06 -8.29
CA MET A 87 -4.55 -10.53 -9.66
C MET A 87 -5.70 -11.13 -10.47
N VAL A 88 -5.93 -12.45 -10.34
CA VAL A 88 -7.01 -13.14 -11.06
C VAL A 88 -8.38 -12.70 -10.56
N SER A 89 -8.54 -12.42 -9.26
CA SER A 89 -9.81 -12.00 -8.66
C SER A 89 -10.34 -10.69 -9.24
N ASN A 90 -9.47 -9.80 -9.76
CA ASN A 90 -9.90 -8.56 -10.41
C ASN A 90 -8.98 -8.14 -11.57
N LYS A 91 -8.87 -8.99 -12.59
CA LYS A 91 -8.06 -8.74 -13.80
C LYS A 91 -8.36 -7.42 -14.50
N LYS A 92 -9.61 -6.94 -14.43
CA LYS A 92 -10.03 -5.69 -15.11
C LYS A 92 -9.37 -4.46 -14.47
N MET A 93 -9.24 -4.46 -13.16
CA MET A 93 -8.66 -3.34 -12.42
C MET A 93 -7.15 -3.46 -12.23
N TRP A 94 -6.60 -4.68 -12.20
CA TRP A 94 -5.16 -4.89 -12.09
C TRP A 94 -4.40 -4.22 -13.24
N LYS A 95 -3.29 -3.55 -12.91
CA LYS A 95 -2.49 -2.80 -13.91
C LYS A 95 -1.03 -3.25 -13.94
N TYR A 96 -0.38 -3.30 -12.79
CA TYR A 96 1.02 -3.70 -12.64
C TYR A 96 1.34 -4.02 -11.20
N ASN A 97 2.54 -4.58 -10.99
CA ASN A 97 3.09 -4.79 -9.68
C ASN A 97 4.33 -3.91 -9.48
N ILE A 98 4.54 -3.52 -8.22
CA ILE A 98 5.79 -2.97 -7.72
C ILE A 98 6.45 -4.06 -6.90
N VAL A 99 7.73 -4.32 -7.13
CA VAL A 99 8.53 -5.25 -6.32
C VAL A 99 9.20 -4.46 -5.19
N TRP A 100 8.89 -4.80 -3.96
CA TRP A 100 9.59 -4.26 -2.80
C TRP A 100 10.73 -5.18 -2.38
N ASP A 101 11.97 -4.76 -2.66
CA ASP A 101 13.18 -5.36 -2.13
C ASP A 101 13.35 -4.92 -0.67
N LYS A 102 13.29 -5.90 0.25
CA LYS A 102 13.32 -5.70 1.70
C LYS A 102 14.72 -5.55 2.27
N VAL A 103 15.76 -5.74 1.45
CA VAL A 103 17.17 -5.78 1.82
C VAL A 103 17.50 -6.97 2.73
N LEU A 104 16.77 -7.11 3.84
CA LEU A 104 16.93 -8.23 4.78
C LEU A 104 16.06 -9.42 4.34
N PRO A 105 16.67 -10.54 3.98
CA PRO A 105 15.93 -11.72 3.54
C PRO A 105 15.22 -12.42 4.70
N SER A 106 14.26 -13.27 4.35
CA SER A 106 13.53 -14.14 5.26
C SER A 106 13.53 -15.58 4.74
N GLY A 107 13.09 -16.53 5.57
CA GLY A 107 12.98 -17.95 5.16
C GLY A 107 14.22 -18.80 5.44
N PHE A 108 15.05 -18.43 6.42
CA PHE A 108 16.29 -19.13 6.77
C PHE A 108 16.10 -20.61 7.09
N LEU A 109 14.95 -21.03 7.60
CA LEU A 109 14.65 -22.46 7.85
C LEU A 109 14.69 -23.31 6.57
N ASN A 110 14.51 -22.70 5.42
CA ASN A 110 14.52 -23.35 4.12
C ASN A 110 15.76 -23.00 3.26
N ALA A 111 16.80 -22.38 3.84
CA ALA A 111 17.96 -21.88 3.10
C ALA A 111 18.70 -22.97 2.30
N ASN A 112 18.65 -24.23 2.74
CA ASN A 112 19.26 -25.37 2.05
C ASN A 112 18.33 -26.01 0.99
N ARG A 113 17.12 -25.49 0.78
CA ARG A 113 16.12 -26.08 -0.13
C ARG A 113 15.67 -25.10 -1.21
N GLN A 114 15.74 -23.81 -0.92
CA GLN A 114 15.32 -22.73 -1.83
C GLN A 114 16.04 -21.43 -1.49
N PRO A 115 16.12 -20.47 -2.44
CA PRO A 115 16.67 -19.14 -2.17
C PRO A 115 15.93 -18.43 -1.03
N LEU A 116 16.65 -17.61 -0.28
CA LEU A 116 16.05 -16.74 0.72
C LEU A 116 15.16 -15.69 0.04
N ARG A 117 14.04 -15.38 0.65
CA ARG A 117 13.08 -14.43 0.12
C ARG A 117 13.45 -13.01 0.54
N SER A 118 13.89 -12.20 -0.43
CA SER A 118 14.33 -10.82 -0.20
C SER A 118 13.29 -9.78 -0.62
N HIS A 119 12.20 -10.19 -1.28
CA HIS A 119 11.18 -9.26 -1.77
C HIS A 119 9.76 -9.67 -1.40
N GLU A 120 8.87 -8.72 -1.51
CA GLU A 120 7.42 -8.87 -1.60
C GLU A 120 6.93 -8.04 -2.79
N GLU A 121 5.69 -8.22 -3.19
CA GLU A 121 5.09 -7.45 -4.27
C GLU A 121 3.92 -6.60 -3.78
N ILE A 122 3.62 -5.56 -4.55
CA ILE A 122 2.50 -4.67 -4.30
C ILE A 122 1.69 -4.62 -5.59
N CYS A 123 0.51 -5.24 -5.59
CA CYS A 123 -0.40 -5.21 -6.72
C CYS A 123 -1.13 -3.87 -6.77
N ILE A 124 -1.10 -3.22 -7.93
CA ILE A 124 -1.76 -1.92 -8.16
C ILE A 124 -2.99 -2.11 -9.04
N PHE A 125 -4.13 -1.65 -8.49
CA PHE A 125 -5.43 -1.72 -9.15
C PHE A 125 -6.06 -0.33 -9.23
N TYR A 126 -6.69 -0.01 -10.36
CA TYR A 126 -7.52 1.18 -10.51
C TYR A 126 -8.49 1.08 -11.70
N LYS A 127 -9.57 1.88 -11.65
CA LYS A 127 -10.55 1.98 -12.74
C LYS A 127 -10.09 2.95 -13.82
N LYS A 128 -9.76 4.17 -13.40
CA LYS A 128 -9.22 5.26 -14.24
C LYS A 128 -7.84 5.63 -13.71
N GLN A 129 -7.01 6.25 -14.56
CA GLN A 129 -5.67 6.71 -14.15
C GLN A 129 -5.78 7.54 -12.86
N PRO A 130 -5.15 7.09 -11.76
CA PRO A 130 -5.13 7.83 -10.51
C PRO A 130 -4.12 8.97 -10.52
N THR A 131 -4.10 9.75 -9.45
CA THR A 131 -2.96 10.60 -9.11
C THR A 131 -1.67 9.78 -9.19
N TYR A 132 -0.68 10.31 -9.87
CA TYR A 132 0.65 9.69 -9.94
C TYR A 132 1.73 10.76 -9.83
N ASN A 133 2.33 10.83 -8.65
CA ASN A 133 3.44 11.73 -8.32
C ASN A 133 4.75 10.92 -8.33
N PRO A 134 5.49 10.84 -9.45
CA PRO A 134 6.68 10.01 -9.53
C PRO A 134 7.73 10.48 -8.52
N GLN A 135 8.11 9.59 -7.61
CA GLN A 135 9.16 9.84 -6.62
C GLN A 135 10.52 9.70 -7.29
N LYS A 136 10.97 10.78 -7.94
CA LYS A 136 12.22 10.81 -8.70
C LYS A 136 13.41 10.65 -7.76
N VAL A 137 14.40 9.88 -8.20
CA VAL A 137 15.64 9.61 -7.47
C VAL A 137 16.84 10.19 -8.20
N LYS A 138 17.85 10.61 -7.44
CA LYS A 138 19.10 11.09 -8.01
C LYS A 138 19.86 9.94 -8.68
N GLY A 139 20.34 10.15 -9.89
CA GLY A 139 21.11 9.18 -10.68
C GLY A 139 22.25 9.83 -11.43
N GLN A 140 22.89 9.06 -12.30
CA GLN A 140 23.93 9.64 -13.17
C GLN A 140 23.31 10.66 -14.13
N PRO A 141 23.98 11.80 -14.40
CA PRO A 141 23.50 12.77 -15.38
C PRO A 141 23.26 12.12 -16.73
N ASN A 142 22.23 12.56 -17.46
CA ASN A 142 21.98 12.09 -18.82
C ASN A 142 23.10 12.58 -19.73
N HIS A 143 23.88 11.67 -20.28
CA HIS A 143 25.00 11.97 -21.19
C HIS A 143 24.57 12.40 -22.60
N SER A 144 23.34 12.12 -23.01
CA SER A 144 22.82 12.53 -24.29
C SER A 144 22.01 13.82 -24.15
N LYS A 145 22.55 14.93 -24.66
CA LYS A 145 21.70 15.99 -25.21
C LYS A 145 21.03 15.35 -26.44
N GLY A 146 20.00 14.51 -26.18
CA GLY A 146 19.39 13.71 -27.25
C GLY A 146 18.90 14.60 -28.34
N THR A 147 19.45 14.44 -29.51
CA THR A 147 18.77 14.80 -30.76
C THR A 147 17.40 14.10 -30.70
N SER A 148 16.35 14.77 -31.13
CA SER A 148 15.00 14.21 -31.23
C SER A 148 15.08 12.82 -31.84
N GLN A 149 14.94 11.77 -31.05
CA GLN A 149 14.84 10.43 -31.60
C GLN A 149 13.52 10.37 -32.35
N LYS A 150 13.64 10.30 -33.67
CA LYS A 150 12.50 9.85 -34.48
C LYS A 150 12.07 8.51 -33.90
N ASN A 151 10.83 8.39 -33.52
CA ASN A 151 10.27 7.15 -33.03
C ASN A 151 10.36 6.09 -34.12
N THR A 152 11.44 5.30 -34.12
CA THR A 152 11.71 4.25 -35.13
C THR A 152 11.11 2.91 -34.69
N ASN A 153 10.49 2.85 -33.50
CA ASN A 153 9.96 1.63 -32.93
C ASN A 153 8.45 1.65 -32.91
N ASN A 154 7.80 0.92 -33.81
CA ASN A 154 6.34 0.80 -33.89
C ASN A 154 5.74 -0.18 -32.91
N ASN A 155 6.54 -0.82 -32.06
CA ASN A 155 6.06 -1.86 -31.13
C ASN A 155 5.12 -1.32 -30.04
N TYR A 156 5.18 -0.03 -29.72
CA TYR A 156 4.40 0.59 -28.64
C TYR A 156 3.31 1.57 -29.13
N GLY A 157 3.01 1.55 -30.44
CA GLY A 157 2.02 2.44 -31.03
C GLY A 157 2.51 3.90 -31.18
N LYS A 158 1.57 4.82 -31.42
CA LYS A 158 1.88 6.25 -31.49
C LYS A 158 1.79 6.86 -30.12
N PHE A 159 2.86 7.48 -29.64
CA PHE A 159 2.88 8.28 -28.40
C PHE A 159 3.61 9.59 -28.66
N GLU A 160 3.19 10.64 -27.95
CA GLU A 160 3.87 11.92 -27.99
C GLU A 160 5.15 11.83 -27.15
N ILE A 161 6.27 12.25 -27.74
CA ILE A 161 7.54 12.37 -27.02
C ILE A 161 7.53 13.73 -26.33
N VAL A 162 7.37 13.73 -25.01
CA VAL A 162 7.52 14.94 -24.20
C VAL A 162 9.01 15.16 -23.95
N ASP A 163 9.54 16.27 -24.49
CA ASP A 163 10.93 16.67 -24.24
C ASP A 163 11.02 17.39 -22.89
N ASN A 164 11.43 16.67 -21.86
CA ASN A 164 11.66 17.20 -20.52
C ASN A 164 13.15 17.13 -20.08
N ARG A 165 14.05 17.10 -21.05
CA ARG A 165 15.50 16.93 -20.81
C ARG A 165 16.12 18.03 -19.97
N GLU A 166 15.63 19.25 -20.07
CA GLU A 166 16.07 20.39 -19.26
C GLU A 166 15.62 20.31 -17.81
N GLU A 167 14.45 19.66 -17.57
CA GLU A 167 13.87 19.53 -16.22
C GLU A 167 14.45 18.35 -15.43
N LEU A 168 14.93 17.32 -16.11
CA LEU A 168 15.31 16.07 -15.44
C LEU A 168 16.71 16.06 -14.88
N GLY A 169 17.68 16.77 -15.50
CA GLY A 169 19.09 16.79 -15.06
C GLY A 169 19.60 15.40 -14.64
N ASP A 170 19.94 15.22 -13.38
CA ASP A 170 20.37 13.98 -12.76
C ASP A 170 19.21 13.20 -12.08
N MET A 171 17.98 13.74 -12.10
CA MET A 171 16.80 13.07 -11.53
C MET A 171 16.21 12.04 -12.47
N LYS A 172 15.98 10.83 -11.97
CA LYS A 172 15.45 9.68 -12.73
C LYS A 172 14.07 9.30 -12.25
N HIS A 173 13.23 8.87 -13.18
CA HIS A 173 11.93 8.27 -12.84
C HIS A 173 12.13 7.00 -12.00
N PRO A 174 11.21 6.70 -11.07
CA PRO A 174 11.25 5.48 -10.28
C PRO A 174 11.15 4.26 -11.18
N LYS A 175 11.81 3.18 -10.78
CA LYS A 175 11.72 1.85 -11.41
C LYS A 175 10.60 1.05 -10.76
N SER A 176 10.30 -0.13 -11.30
CA SER A 176 9.33 -1.07 -10.71
C SER A 176 9.87 -1.84 -9.50
N ILE A 177 11.17 -1.76 -9.21
CA ILE A 177 11.79 -2.35 -8.02
C ILE A 177 12.16 -1.21 -7.08
N TRP A 178 11.60 -1.26 -5.88
CA TRP A 178 11.80 -0.29 -4.81
C TRP A 178 12.57 -0.94 -3.66
N THR A 179 13.63 -0.31 -3.20
CA THR A 179 14.48 -0.83 -2.13
C THR A 179 14.23 -0.03 -0.86
N PHE A 180 13.56 -0.64 0.12
CA PHE A 180 13.33 -0.09 1.45
C PHE A 180 13.61 -1.17 2.47
N GLN A 181 14.49 -0.89 3.42
CA GLN A 181 14.84 -1.85 4.43
C GLN A 181 13.63 -2.21 5.30
N LYS A 182 13.38 -3.52 5.46
CA LYS A 182 12.40 -4.02 6.43
C LYS A 182 12.84 -3.64 7.86
N PRO A 183 11.92 -3.28 8.77
CA PRO A 183 12.26 -3.08 10.18
C PRO A 183 12.99 -4.29 10.75
N HIS A 184 13.98 -4.04 11.61
CA HIS A 184 14.71 -5.12 12.27
C HIS A 184 13.78 -5.87 13.25
N PRO A 185 13.83 -7.21 13.34
CA PRO A 185 12.93 -7.99 14.20
C PRO A 185 12.85 -7.52 15.66
N SER A 186 13.97 -7.01 16.23
CA SER A 186 14.00 -6.47 17.59
C SER A 186 13.30 -5.12 17.78
N LYS A 187 12.87 -4.47 16.69
CA LYS A 187 12.15 -3.19 16.71
C LYS A 187 10.70 -3.32 16.23
N MET A 188 10.31 -4.52 15.83
CA MET A 188 8.98 -4.78 15.30
C MET A 188 8.00 -5.03 16.46
N VAL A 189 6.91 -4.29 16.47
CA VAL A 189 5.78 -4.52 17.38
C VAL A 189 4.72 -5.44 16.80
N HIS A 190 4.77 -5.65 15.48
CA HIS A 190 3.94 -6.63 14.75
C HIS A 190 4.83 -7.55 13.91
N PRO A 191 4.58 -8.89 13.89
CA PRO A 191 5.45 -9.86 13.19
C PRO A 191 5.65 -9.59 11.70
N THR A 192 4.67 -8.96 11.05
CA THR A 192 4.67 -8.67 9.61
C THR A 192 4.71 -7.17 9.32
N GLU A 193 5.21 -6.35 10.25
CA GLU A 193 5.23 -4.90 10.10
C GLU A 193 5.98 -4.47 8.83
N LYS A 194 5.33 -3.61 8.03
CA LYS A 194 5.88 -3.07 6.79
C LYS A 194 6.80 -1.89 7.07
N SER A 195 7.73 -1.64 6.14
CA SER A 195 8.59 -0.46 6.20
C SER A 195 7.76 0.83 6.09
N LEU A 196 7.87 1.71 7.08
CA LEU A 196 7.20 3.02 7.05
C LEU A 196 7.64 3.84 5.83
N GLU A 197 8.92 3.78 5.46
CA GLU A 197 9.45 4.48 4.28
C GLU A 197 8.80 3.99 2.98
N CYS A 198 8.58 2.66 2.86
CA CYS A 198 7.87 2.07 1.71
C CYS A 198 6.42 2.54 1.65
N ILE A 199 5.71 2.49 2.78
CA ILE A 199 4.34 2.96 2.94
C ILE A 199 4.23 4.45 2.56
N GLU A 200 5.10 5.30 3.10
CA GLU A 200 5.10 6.74 2.80
C GLU A 200 5.41 7.02 1.33
N CYS A 201 6.30 6.25 0.71
CA CYS A 201 6.59 6.37 -0.72
C CYS A 201 5.35 6.03 -1.57
N LEU A 202 4.60 4.97 -1.22
CA LEU A 202 3.33 4.62 -1.87
C LEU A 202 2.30 5.73 -1.73
N ILE A 203 2.11 6.25 -0.52
CA ILE A 203 1.16 7.32 -0.23
C ILE A 203 1.51 8.59 -1.02
N LYS A 204 2.77 9.02 -1.01
CA LYS A 204 3.25 10.17 -1.81
C LYS A 204 3.01 9.98 -3.31
N THR A 205 3.24 8.77 -3.80
CA THR A 205 3.13 8.44 -5.23
C THR A 205 1.68 8.55 -5.71
N TYR A 206 0.72 8.09 -4.92
CA TYR A 206 -0.64 7.91 -5.39
C TYR A 206 -1.68 8.84 -4.75
N THR A 207 -1.25 9.74 -3.87
CA THR A 207 -2.15 10.69 -3.21
C THR A 207 -1.56 12.09 -3.14
N ASN A 208 -2.45 13.08 -2.96
CA ASN A 208 -2.11 14.45 -2.57
C ASN A 208 -2.42 14.69 -1.09
N GLU A 209 -1.92 15.80 -0.52
CA GLU A 209 -2.25 16.19 0.85
C GLU A 209 -3.77 16.40 1.03
N GLY A 210 -4.28 16.01 2.19
CA GLY A 210 -5.69 16.08 2.54
C GLY A 210 -6.55 14.94 2.01
N GLU A 211 -6.04 14.09 1.07
CA GLU A 211 -6.73 12.90 0.55
C GLU A 211 -6.81 11.79 1.61
N ILE A 212 -7.73 10.84 1.43
CA ILE A 212 -8.07 9.82 2.42
C ILE A 212 -7.45 8.48 2.02
N VAL A 213 -6.66 7.91 2.94
CA VAL A 213 -6.07 6.57 2.84
C VAL A 213 -6.82 5.61 3.76
N LEU A 214 -7.31 4.50 3.21
CA LEU A 214 -7.93 3.41 3.98
C LEU A 214 -6.95 2.24 4.11
N ASP A 215 -6.79 1.75 5.34
CA ASP A 215 -6.22 0.43 5.64
C ASP A 215 -7.25 -0.38 6.43
N ASN A 216 -7.85 -1.37 5.76
CA ASN A 216 -8.91 -2.18 6.37
C ASN A 216 -8.40 -3.39 7.17
N THR A 217 -7.09 -3.56 7.26
CA THR A 217 -6.39 -4.59 8.05
C THR A 217 -5.13 -4.00 8.65
N MET A 218 -5.27 -2.87 9.37
CA MET A 218 -4.15 -1.97 9.69
C MET A 218 -3.09 -2.56 10.63
N GLY A 219 -3.37 -3.66 11.31
CA GLY A 219 -2.44 -4.24 12.27
C GLY A 219 -1.99 -3.21 13.31
N SER A 220 -0.67 -2.97 13.37
CA SER A 220 -0.07 -1.96 14.24
C SER A 220 -0.17 -0.50 13.72
N GLY A 221 -0.95 -0.23 12.66
CA GLY A 221 -1.27 1.12 12.18
C GLY A 221 -0.18 1.83 11.37
N THR A 222 0.76 1.11 10.75
CA THR A 222 1.88 1.73 10.00
C THR A 222 1.38 2.56 8.82
N THR A 223 0.37 2.11 8.09
CA THR A 223 -0.26 2.87 6.99
C THR A 223 -0.91 4.16 7.49
N CYS A 224 -1.66 4.08 8.59
CA CYS A 224 -2.31 5.25 9.19
C CYS A 224 -1.28 6.27 9.70
N LEU A 225 -0.18 5.79 10.30
CA LEU A 225 0.93 6.65 10.70
C LEU A 225 1.58 7.34 9.50
N GLY A 226 1.88 6.61 8.43
CA GLY A 226 2.43 7.17 7.21
C GLY A 226 1.52 8.23 6.57
N ALA A 227 0.22 7.98 6.54
CA ALA A 227 -0.77 8.95 6.08
C ALA A 227 -0.75 10.23 6.94
N LYS A 228 -0.78 10.07 8.27
CA LYS A 228 -0.69 11.18 9.22
C LYS A 228 0.58 12.01 9.04
N ASN A 229 1.75 11.38 8.95
CA ASN A 229 3.05 12.03 8.76
C ASN A 229 3.09 12.90 7.48
N LEU A 230 2.32 12.51 6.49
CA LEU A 230 2.29 13.14 5.18
C LEU A 230 1.10 14.10 4.98
N ASN A 231 0.40 14.50 6.04
CA ASN A 231 -0.79 15.34 5.98
C ASN A 231 -1.93 14.74 5.12
N ARG A 232 -2.02 13.41 5.04
CA ARG A 232 -3.19 12.71 4.50
C ARG A 232 -4.12 12.35 5.65
N LYS A 233 -5.41 12.26 5.34
CA LYS A 233 -6.40 11.69 6.26
C LYS A 233 -6.34 10.18 6.17
N PHE A 234 -6.80 9.50 7.22
CA PHE A 234 -6.79 8.03 7.24
C PHE A 234 -8.05 7.45 7.87
N ILE A 235 -8.34 6.21 7.49
CA ILE A 235 -9.27 5.33 8.18
C ILE A 235 -8.54 4.01 8.37
N GLY A 236 -8.40 3.55 9.62
CA GLY A 236 -7.79 2.28 9.96
C GLY A 236 -8.80 1.34 10.61
N ILE A 237 -8.85 0.08 10.16
CA ILE A 237 -9.72 -0.95 10.74
C ILE A 237 -8.85 -2.12 11.19
N GLU A 238 -9.06 -2.60 12.40
CA GLU A 238 -8.37 -3.77 12.95
C GLU A 238 -9.33 -4.58 13.84
N LYS A 239 -9.34 -5.89 13.67
CA LYS A 239 -10.23 -6.77 14.44
C LYS A 239 -9.59 -7.34 15.71
N ASP A 240 -8.27 -7.38 15.76
CA ASP A 240 -7.53 -7.84 16.94
C ASP A 240 -7.32 -6.68 17.89
N GLU A 241 -7.92 -6.76 19.07
CA GLU A 241 -7.88 -5.70 20.08
C GLU A 241 -6.44 -5.34 20.48
N LYS A 242 -5.55 -6.32 20.60
CA LYS A 242 -4.15 -6.09 20.97
C LYS A 242 -3.45 -5.21 19.93
N TYR A 243 -3.59 -5.54 18.64
CA TYR A 243 -2.97 -4.75 17.57
C TYR A 243 -3.64 -3.40 17.41
N PHE A 244 -4.95 -3.33 17.61
CA PHE A 244 -5.66 -2.06 17.62
C PHE A 244 -5.10 -1.09 18.68
N GLU A 245 -4.91 -1.54 19.93
CA GLU A 245 -4.36 -0.69 20.99
C GLU A 245 -2.89 -0.30 20.72
N ILE A 246 -2.12 -1.16 20.07
CA ILE A 246 -0.77 -0.81 19.59
C ILE A 246 -0.85 0.31 18.54
N ALA A 247 -1.78 0.23 17.59
CA ALA A 247 -1.97 1.25 16.57
C ALA A 247 -2.39 2.60 17.18
N VAL A 248 -3.30 2.58 18.17
CA VAL A 248 -3.72 3.78 18.90
C VAL A 248 -2.51 4.47 19.54
N LYS A 249 -1.73 3.74 20.36
CA LYS A 249 -0.53 4.27 21.02
C LYS A 249 0.47 4.84 20.02
N LYS A 250 0.72 4.09 18.92
CA LYS A 250 1.64 4.51 17.86
C LYS A 250 1.21 5.86 17.23
N LEU A 251 -0.09 6.02 16.95
CA LEU A 251 -0.59 7.25 16.35
C LEU A 251 -0.67 8.42 17.34
N GLU A 252 -0.83 8.15 18.63
CA GLU A 252 -0.79 9.15 19.71
C GLU A 252 0.65 9.58 20.05
N GLY A 253 1.67 8.86 19.56
CA GLY A 253 3.07 9.11 19.86
C GLY A 253 3.46 8.68 21.29
N VAL A 254 2.71 7.76 21.86
CA VAL A 254 2.98 7.17 23.18
C VAL A 254 3.98 6.02 23.01
N SER A 255 4.98 5.93 23.90
CA SER A 255 5.90 4.80 23.92
C SER A 255 5.14 3.48 24.09
N ILE A 256 5.44 2.53 23.19
CA ILE A 256 4.93 1.17 23.30
C ILE A 256 5.93 0.42 24.16
N ASP A 257 5.90 0.65 25.48
CA ASP A 257 6.68 -0.15 26.44
C ASP A 257 6.07 -1.55 26.53
N GLU A 258 6.95 -2.55 26.49
CA GLU A 258 6.66 -3.98 26.55
C GLU A 258 5.91 -4.42 27.81
#